data_00abceb8745b6860838a4112652be135
#
_entry.id   00abceb8745b6860838a4112652be135
#
_cell.length_a   1.000
_cell.length_b   1.000
_cell.length_c   1.000
_cell.angle_alpha   90.00
_cell.angle_beta   90.00
_cell.angle_gamma   90.00
#
_symmetry.space_group_name_H-M   'P 1'
#
loop_
_entity.id
_entity.type
_entity.pdbx_description
1 polymer ?
#
loop_
_entity_poly.entity_id
_entity_poly.type
_entity_poly.pdbx_seq_one_letter_code
_entity_poly.pdbx_strand_id
1 'polypeptide(L)'
;MQRRAPPSDEAPGGLRAFVTTRRAGLGALVVLVAAALGGWALRGRFAPDLRADPDMILWPDAVSVTGIAPWVGGDLKDVALRDASLDGGLPLDDPELPQRLARAFGMHPWVRDVVRVALRHPAAAEVELRCREPVAMVAVPGGLLAVDAEGVVLPSEDFTAESAAAYPRVSGIQSSPVGVAGSPWGDPVVHEAAAVAAAVGPEWRDLGFRDLRLAEHAARRGWELVDAAGRVIHFGAAPGGEGEGEPNVAAKVTRLRALAADPDRPEWSDLTVPP
;
A
#
# COMPACT_ATOMS: atom_id res chain seq x y z
N MET A 1 97.82 -24.27 -54.97
CA MET A 1 97.04 -25.43 -55.35
C MET A 1 95.67 -25.30 -54.60
N GLN A 2 94.75 -24.71 -55.23
CA GLN A 2 93.49 -25.29 -55.72
C GLN A 2 92.78 -26.27 -54.81
N ARG A 3 91.60 -25.86 -54.33
CA ARG A 3 90.28 -26.37 -54.82
C ARG A 3 89.09 -25.57 -54.29
N ARG A 4 88.25 -25.23 -55.22
CA ARG A 4 86.90 -24.65 -55.07
C ARG A 4 85.97 -25.68 -54.41
N ALA A 5 85.02 -25.23 -53.61
CA ALA A 5 83.86 -25.94 -53.24
C ALA A 5 82.57 -25.16 -53.79
N PRO A 6 81.52 -25.87 -54.16
CA PRO A 6 80.36 -25.26 -54.91
C PRO A 6 79.27 -24.68 -53.95
N PRO A 7 78.37 -23.90 -54.47
CA PRO A 7 77.31 -23.23 -53.69
C PRO A 7 76.19 -24.18 -53.37
N SER A 8 75.59 -24.03 -52.18
CA SER A 8 74.41 -24.69 -51.71
C SER A 8 73.17 -23.90 -52.13
N ASP A 9 72.25 -24.56 -52.87
CA ASP A 9 70.92 -24.07 -53.20
C ASP A 9 70.08 -23.94 -51.93
N GLU A 10 69.58 -22.72 -51.65
CA GLU A 10 68.48 -22.46 -50.70
C GLU A 10 67.19 -22.57 -51.46
N ALA A 11 66.37 -23.56 -51.09
CA ALA A 11 65.02 -23.76 -51.58
C ALA A 11 64.01 -22.82 -50.88
N PRO A 12 63.05 -22.20 -51.61
CA PRO A 12 62.02 -21.30 -51.05
C PRO A 12 60.88 -22.13 -50.46
N GLY A 13 60.92 -22.41 -49.15
CA GLY A 13 59.92 -23.19 -48.41
C GLY A 13 58.89 -22.35 -47.62
N GLY A 14 59.04 -21.01 -47.54
CA GLY A 14 58.29 -20.20 -46.59
C GLY A 14 56.86 -19.82 -46.94
N LEU A 15 56.52 -19.75 -48.20
CA LEU A 15 55.19 -19.22 -48.63
C LEU A 15 54.04 -20.22 -48.60
N ARG A 16 54.35 -21.50 -48.74
CA ARG A 16 53.33 -22.56 -48.69
C ARG A 16 52.84 -22.91 -47.27
N ALA A 17 53.69 -22.80 -46.28
CA ALA A 17 53.35 -23.06 -44.89
C ALA A 17 52.45 -21.93 -44.30
N PHE A 18 52.67 -20.67 -44.71
CA PHE A 18 51.87 -19.54 -44.25
C PHE A 18 50.43 -19.51 -44.80
N VAL A 19 50.25 -19.99 -46.05
CA VAL A 19 48.90 -20.03 -46.66
C VAL A 19 48.07 -21.19 -46.14
N THR A 20 48.66 -22.35 -45.74
CA THR A 20 47.96 -23.47 -45.17
C THR A 20 47.51 -23.23 -43.72
N THR A 21 48.30 -22.52 -42.90
CA THR A 21 47.93 -22.15 -41.54
C THR A 21 46.77 -21.13 -41.51
N ARG A 22 46.71 -20.17 -42.44
CA ARG A 22 45.59 -19.22 -42.52
C ARG A 22 44.32 -19.89 -42.99
N ARG A 23 44.40 -20.89 -43.91
CA ARG A 23 43.22 -21.66 -44.36
C ARG A 23 42.68 -22.57 -43.27
N ALA A 24 43.54 -23.18 -42.46
CA ALA A 24 43.17 -23.98 -41.30
C ALA A 24 42.54 -23.10 -40.18
N GLY A 25 43.05 -21.89 -39.93
CA GLY A 25 42.46 -20.94 -38.99
C GLY A 25 41.09 -20.43 -39.41
N LEU A 26 40.89 -20.12 -40.71
CA LEU A 26 39.58 -19.76 -41.25
C LEU A 26 38.56 -20.89 -41.17
N GLY A 27 39.00 -22.13 -41.45
CA GLY A 27 38.16 -23.33 -41.32
C GLY A 27 37.71 -23.56 -39.87
N ALA A 28 38.61 -23.40 -38.91
CA ALA A 28 38.31 -23.53 -37.47
C ALA A 28 37.35 -22.44 -37.00
N LEU A 29 37.52 -21.19 -37.45
CA LEU A 29 36.60 -20.10 -37.14
C LEU A 29 35.19 -20.34 -37.67
N VAL A 30 35.06 -20.83 -38.91
CA VAL A 30 33.76 -21.17 -39.52
C VAL A 30 33.07 -22.29 -38.75
N VAL A 31 33.80 -23.31 -38.32
CA VAL A 31 33.25 -24.42 -37.51
C VAL A 31 32.80 -23.90 -36.14
N LEU A 32 33.57 -23.03 -35.49
CA LEU A 32 33.19 -22.43 -34.20
C LEU A 32 31.94 -21.53 -34.32
N VAL A 33 31.86 -20.74 -35.38
CA VAL A 33 30.67 -19.89 -35.63
C VAL A 33 29.46 -20.77 -35.97
N ALA A 34 29.62 -21.78 -36.77
CA ALA A 34 28.54 -22.72 -37.08
C ALA A 34 28.10 -23.51 -35.84
N ALA A 35 29.02 -23.93 -34.96
CA ALA A 35 28.71 -24.57 -33.69
C ALA A 35 28.01 -23.61 -32.72
N ALA A 36 28.42 -22.35 -32.66
CA ALA A 36 27.77 -21.31 -31.83
C ALA A 36 26.36 -20.98 -32.34
N LEU A 37 26.20 -20.80 -33.64
CA LEU A 37 24.89 -20.58 -34.28
C LEU A 37 23.98 -21.80 -34.16
N GLY A 38 24.52 -23.00 -34.36
CA GLY A 38 23.81 -24.28 -34.17
C GLY A 38 23.40 -24.47 -32.71
N GLY A 39 24.30 -24.22 -31.77
CA GLY A 39 24.02 -24.28 -30.34
C GLY A 39 22.98 -23.26 -29.91
N TRP A 40 23.03 -22.02 -30.46
CA TRP A 40 22.01 -21.00 -30.22
C TRP A 40 20.65 -21.37 -30.79
N ALA A 41 20.61 -21.90 -32.02
CA ALA A 41 19.39 -22.38 -32.66
C ALA A 41 18.78 -23.60 -31.95
N LEU A 42 19.63 -24.56 -31.52
CA LEU A 42 19.18 -25.70 -30.71
C LEU A 42 18.68 -25.28 -29.35
N ARG A 43 19.35 -24.32 -28.67
CA ARG A 43 18.91 -23.80 -27.38
C ARG A 43 17.52 -23.17 -27.48
N GLY A 44 17.24 -22.42 -28.57
CA GLY A 44 15.90 -21.86 -28.81
C GLY A 44 14.83 -22.92 -29.10
N ARG A 45 15.25 -24.10 -29.60
CA ARG A 45 14.34 -25.18 -29.98
C ARG A 45 14.09 -26.20 -28.86
N PHE A 46 15.03 -26.30 -27.91
CA PHE A 46 14.98 -27.19 -26.75
C PHE A 46 14.86 -26.46 -25.41
N ALA A 47 14.86 -25.12 -25.40
CA ALA A 47 14.47 -24.38 -24.19
C ALA A 47 12.99 -24.72 -23.93
N PRO A 48 12.65 -25.32 -22.80
CA PRO A 48 11.25 -25.54 -22.44
C PRO A 48 10.53 -24.20 -22.50
N ASP A 49 9.37 -24.20 -23.13
CA ASP A 49 8.52 -22.99 -23.11
C ASP A 49 7.92 -22.90 -21.71
N LEU A 50 8.67 -22.27 -20.79
CA LEU A 50 8.26 -22.10 -19.40
C LEU A 50 6.93 -21.36 -19.28
N ARG A 51 6.53 -20.62 -20.34
CA ARG A 51 5.22 -19.95 -20.40
C ARG A 51 4.08 -20.91 -20.69
N ALA A 52 4.37 -22.11 -21.19
CA ALA A 52 3.39 -23.17 -21.39
C ALA A 52 3.30 -24.13 -20.20
N ASP A 53 4.17 -23.97 -19.18
CA ASP A 53 4.14 -24.76 -17.96
C ASP A 53 3.04 -24.21 -17.04
N PRO A 54 2.01 -24.98 -16.68
CA PRO A 54 0.96 -24.56 -15.76
C PRO A 54 1.51 -24.09 -14.41
N ASP A 55 2.64 -24.65 -13.96
CA ASP A 55 3.30 -24.31 -12.70
C ASP A 55 3.99 -22.94 -12.75
N MET A 56 4.07 -22.32 -13.92
CA MET A 56 4.63 -20.98 -14.15
C MET A 56 3.58 -19.91 -14.45
N ILE A 57 2.30 -20.25 -14.41
CA ILE A 57 1.20 -19.30 -14.63
C ILE A 57 0.43 -19.09 -13.33
N LEU A 58 0.56 -17.89 -12.78
CA LEU A 58 -0.17 -17.47 -11.58
C LEU A 58 -1.62 -17.11 -11.95
N TRP A 59 -2.56 -17.83 -11.38
CA TRP A 59 -3.99 -17.53 -11.45
C TRP A 59 -4.49 -16.82 -10.20
N PRO A 60 -5.60 -16.07 -10.26
CA PRO A 60 -6.17 -15.36 -9.11
C PRO A 60 -6.41 -16.24 -7.88
N ASP A 61 -6.83 -17.48 -8.09
CA ASP A 61 -7.08 -18.45 -7.01
C ASP A 61 -5.80 -18.82 -6.24
N ALA A 62 -4.63 -18.72 -6.89
CA ALA A 62 -3.33 -18.97 -6.29
C ALA A 62 -2.72 -17.70 -5.62
N VAL A 63 -3.46 -16.57 -5.62
CA VAL A 63 -3.10 -15.37 -4.86
C VAL A 63 -3.74 -15.44 -3.48
N SER A 64 -2.92 -15.53 -2.44
CA SER A 64 -3.36 -15.43 -1.06
C SER A 64 -3.10 -14.03 -0.51
N VAL A 65 -4.07 -13.49 0.24
CA VAL A 65 -3.98 -12.16 0.83
C VAL A 65 -4.11 -12.27 2.33
N THR A 66 -3.21 -11.62 3.05
CA THR A 66 -3.21 -11.55 4.52
C THR A 66 -3.25 -10.11 5.00
N GLY A 67 -3.72 -9.89 6.24
CA GLY A 67 -3.84 -8.55 6.82
C GLY A 67 -5.14 -7.82 6.46
N ILE A 68 -6.12 -8.52 5.86
CA ILE A 68 -7.46 -7.98 5.65
C ILE A 68 -8.14 -7.81 7.00
N ALA A 69 -8.63 -6.59 7.29
CA ALA A 69 -9.27 -6.28 8.55
C ALA A 69 -10.75 -6.69 8.57
N PRO A 70 -11.33 -6.96 9.77
CA PRO A 70 -12.72 -7.46 9.89
C PRO A 70 -13.81 -6.47 9.40
N TRP A 71 -13.49 -5.18 9.32
CA TRP A 71 -14.42 -4.15 8.85
C TRP A 71 -14.41 -3.97 7.33
N VAL A 72 -13.50 -4.62 6.62
CA VAL A 72 -13.44 -4.58 5.16
C VAL A 72 -14.53 -5.49 4.60
N GLY A 73 -15.49 -4.91 3.90
CA GLY A 73 -16.54 -5.65 3.22
C GLY A 73 -16.11 -6.19 1.87
N GLY A 74 -16.89 -7.11 1.32
CA GLY A 74 -16.68 -7.64 -0.02
C GLY A 74 -15.41 -8.48 -0.20
N ASP A 75 -15.07 -8.75 -1.46
CA ASP A 75 -13.87 -9.47 -1.84
C ASP A 75 -12.80 -8.51 -2.37
N LEU A 76 -12.03 -7.93 -1.45
CA LEU A 76 -10.93 -7.01 -1.73
C LEU A 76 -9.97 -7.57 -2.78
N LYS A 77 -9.65 -8.87 -2.69
CA LYS A 77 -8.71 -9.53 -3.61
C LYS A 77 -9.23 -9.47 -5.04
N ASP A 78 -10.45 -9.94 -5.26
CA ASP A 78 -11.04 -10.04 -6.59
C ASP A 78 -11.28 -8.66 -7.19
N VAL A 79 -11.66 -7.68 -6.38
CA VAL A 79 -11.81 -6.28 -6.81
C VAL A 79 -10.47 -5.71 -7.25
N ALA A 80 -9.43 -5.81 -6.42
CA ALA A 80 -8.10 -5.28 -6.73
C ALA A 80 -7.48 -5.90 -7.99
N LEU A 81 -7.61 -7.22 -8.16
CA LEU A 81 -7.08 -7.92 -9.34
C LEU A 81 -7.85 -7.54 -10.60
N ARG A 82 -9.17 -7.47 -10.54
CA ARG A 82 -10.04 -7.12 -11.67
C ARG A 82 -9.81 -5.69 -12.14
N ASP A 83 -9.79 -4.74 -11.21
CA ASP A 83 -9.62 -3.32 -11.53
C ASP A 83 -8.25 -3.03 -12.16
N ALA A 84 -7.24 -3.82 -11.80
CA ALA A 84 -5.91 -3.76 -12.39
C ALA A 84 -5.76 -4.63 -13.65
N SER A 85 -6.79 -5.34 -14.11
CA SER A 85 -6.75 -6.32 -15.20
C SER A 85 -5.69 -7.41 -14.97
N LEU A 86 -5.61 -7.91 -13.74
CA LEU A 86 -4.73 -8.99 -13.29
C LEU A 86 -5.51 -10.27 -12.95
N ASP A 87 -6.75 -10.37 -13.42
CA ASP A 87 -7.67 -11.49 -13.21
C ASP A 87 -7.48 -12.65 -14.22
N GLY A 88 -6.50 -12.54 -15.11
CA GLY A 88 -6.06 -13.61 -16.02
C GLY A 88 -4.81 -14.34 -15.53
N GLY A 89 -4.35 -15.33 -16.32
CA GLY A 89 -3.09 -16.02 -16.07
C GLY A 89 -1.88 -15.10 -16.23
N LEU A 90 -1.08 -14.97 -15.20
CA LEU A 90 0.09 -14.08 -15.16
C LEU A 90 1.38 -14.92 -15.16
N PRO A 91 2.34 -14.66 -16.09
CA PRO A 91 3.60 -15.40 -16.11
C PRO A 91 4.42 -15.10 -14.84
N LEU A 92 4.87 -16.17 -14.16
CA LEU A 92 5.67 -16.08 -12.94
C LEU A 92 7.09 -15.54 -13.19
N ASP A 93 7.57 -15.65 -14.43
CA ASP A 93 8.86 -15.16 -14.89
C ASP A 93 8.85 -13.66 -15.27
N ASP A 94 7.69 -12.98 -15.15
CA ASP A 94 7.59 -11.53 -15.31
C ASP A 94 8.26 -10.82 -14.12
N PRO A 95 9.40 -10.13 -14.34
CA PRO A 95 10.13 -9.46 -13.26
C PRO A 95 9.34 -8.28 -12.65
N GLU A 96 8.32 -7.77 -13.35
CA GLU A 96 7.47 -6.68 -12.87
C GLU A 96 6.22 -7.19 -12.12
N LEU A 97 5.95 -8.49 -12.14
CA LEU A 97 4.75 -9.06 -11.52
C LEU A 97 4.57 -8.66 -10.05
N PRO A 98 5.61 -8.70 -9.18
CA PRO A 98 5.45 -8.27 -7.79
C PRO A 98 5.04 -6.80 -7.66
N GLN A 99 5.62 -5.91 -8.47
CA GLN A 99 5.28 -4.49 -8.46
C GLN A 99 3.88 -4.22 -9.02
N ARG A 100 3.46 -5.00 -10.04
CA ARG A 100 2.11 -4.91 -10.61
C ARG A 100 1.06 -5.33 -9.58
N LEU A 101 1.28 -6.45 -8.88
CA LEU A 101 0.44 -6.89 -7.77
C LEU A 101 0.41 -5.85 -6.64
N ALA A 102 1.58 -5.36 -6.20
CA ALA A 102 1.65 -4.36 -5.15
C ALA A 102 0.87 -3.08 -5.52
N ARG A 103 0.96 -2.64 -6.77
CA ARG A 103 0.23 -1.48 -7.27
C ARG A 103 -1.28 -1.74 -7.32
N ALA A 104 -1.70 -2.92 -7.81
CA ALA A 104 -3.09 -3.31 -7.88
C ALA A 104 -3.78 -3.25 -6.51
N PHE A 105 -3.16 -3.88 -5.51
CA PHE A 105 -3.68 -3.85 -4.14
C PHE A 105 -3.58 -2.47 -3.49
N GLY A 106 -2.48 -1.73 -3.74
CA GLY A 106 -2.28 -0.39 -3.19
C GLY A 106 -3.26 0.67 -3.72
N MET A 107 -3.92 0.42 -4.84
CA MET A 107 -4.99 1.29 -5.38
C MET A 107 -6.35 1.04 -4.72
N HIS A 108 -6.53 -0.06 -4.00
CA HIS A 108 -7.80 -0.37 -3.35
C HIS A 108 -8.04 0.58 -2.16
N PRO A 109 -9.24 1.19 -2.02
CA PRO A 109 -9.50 2.23 -1.00
C PRO A 109 -9.23 1.79 0.44
N TRP A 110 -9.45 0.53 0.76
CA TRP A 110 -9.18 -0.04 2.07
C TRP A 110 -7.70 -0.28 2.37
N VAL A 111 -6.84 -0.29 1.35
CA VAL A 111 -5.42 -0.60 1.55
C VAL A 111 -4.66 0.69 1.88
N ARG A 112 -4.02 0.69 3.05
CA ARG A 112 -3.09 1.73 3.46
C ARG A 112 -1.72 1.49 2.88
N ASP A 113 -1.21 0.26 3.05
CA ASP A 113 0.12 -0.15 2.61
C ASP A 113 0.09 -1.61 2.12
N VAL A 114 0.86 -1.90 1.08
CA VAL A 114 1.24 -3.26 0.72
C VAL A 114 2.60 -3.53 1.37
N VAL A 115 2.58 -4.36 2.40
CA VAL A 115 3.78 -4.64 3.22
C VAL A 115 4.77 -5.51 2.47
N ARG A 116 4.24 -6.55 1.78
CA ARG A 116 5.07 -7.53 1.06
C ARG A 116 4.27 -8.21 -0.05
N VAL A 117 4.95 -8.47 -1.16
CA VAL A 117 4.51 -9.41 -2.20
C VAL A 117 5.59 -10.45 -2.37
N ALA A 118 5.25 -11.73 -2.24
CA ALA A 118 6.16 -12.84 -2.43
C ALA A 118 5.60 -13.82 -3.47
N LEU A 119 6.36 -14.07 -4.52
CA LEU A 119 6.04 -15.11 -5.50
C LEU A 119 6.66 -16.44 -5.06
N ARG A 120 5.97 -17.54 -5.33
CA ARG A 120 6.39 -18.90 -5.01
C ARG A 120 6.22 -19.83 -6.21
N HIS A 121 6.98 -20.91 -6.22
CA HIS A 121 6.82 -22.01 -7.15
C HIS A 121 6.28 -23.24 -6.39
N PRO A 122 5.32 -24.00 -6.91
CA PRO A 122 4.55 -23.74 -8.15
C PRO A 122 3.78 -22.42 -8.06
N ALA A 123 3.32 -21.88 -9.19
CA ALA A 123 2.84 -20.52 -9.32
C ALA A 123 1.83 -20.12 -8.23
N ALA A 124 2.31 -19.38 -7.25
CA ALA A 124 1.52 -18.81 -6.15
C ALA A 124 2.08 -17.43 -5.77
N ALA A 125 1.22 -16.58 -5.22
CA ALA A 125 1.60 -15.29 -4.68
C ALA A 125 1.03 -15.10 -3.28
N GLU A 126 1.84 -14.53 -2.39
CA GLU A 126 1.41 -14.08 -1.07
C GLU A 126 1.52 -12.56 -1.02
N VAL A 127 0.40 -11.90 -0.71
CA VAL A 127 0.31 -10.45 -0.57
C VAL A 127 -0.06 -10.14 0.87
N GLU A 128 0.80 -9.41 1.55
CA GLU A 128 0.59 -8.95 2.92
C GLU A 128 0.22 -7.48 2.90
N LEU A 129 -0.97 -7.16 3.44
CA LEU A 129 -1.55 -5.82 3.45
C LEU A 129 -1.62 -5.25 4.85
N ARG A 130 -1.68 -3.93 4.91
CA ARG A 130 -2.18 -3.18 6.05
C ARG A 130 -3.38 -2.37 5.60
N CYS A 131 -4.55 -2.66 6.18
CA CYS A 131 -5.77 -1.93 5.90
C CYS A 131 -5.82 -0.60 6.63
N ARG A 132 -6.58 0.36 6.08
CA ARG A 132 -6.98 1.58 6.77
C ARG A 132 -7.98 1.23 7.85
N GLU A 133 -7.90 1.93 8.97
CA GLU A 133 -8.79 1.76 10.12
C GLU A 133 -9.77 2.93 10.16
N PRO A 134 -11.09 2.69 10.14
CA PRO A 134 -12.08 3.74 10.27
C PRO A 134 -12.07 4.30 11.70
N VAL A 135 -12.02 5.63 11.82
CA VAL A 135 -11.99 6.30 13.12
C VAL A 135 -13.22 7.18 13.36
N ALA A 136 -13.87 7.65 12.29
CA ALA A 136 -15.03 8.54 12.40
C ALA A 136 -15.97 8.41 11.20
N MET A 137 -17.23 8.85 11.43
CA MET A 137 -18.26 9.01 10.42
C MET A 137 -18.58 10.49 10.25
N VAL A 138 -18.17 11.09 9.15
CA VAL A 138 -18.43 12.50 8.85
C VAL A 138 -19.84 12.65 8.27
N ALA A 139 -20.66 13.49 8.91
CA ALA A 139 -22.00 13.78 8.46
C ALA A 139 -21.99 14.73 7.25
N VAL A 140 -22.61 14.29 6.15
CA VAL A 140 -22.77 15.06 4.91
C VAL A 140 -24.24 15.10 4.50
N PRO A 141 -24.64 16.01 3.59
CA PRO A 141 -25.97 15.94 3.00
C PRO A 141 -26.18 14.58 2.33
N GLY A 142 -27.12 13.80 2.86
CA GLY A 142 -27.47 12.48 2.31
C GLY A 142 -26.89 11.28 3.06
N GLY A 143 -26.04 11.45 4.09
CA GLY A 143 -25.56 10.32 4.85
C GLY A 143 -24.31 10.54 5.69
N LEU A 144 -23.58 9.48 5.89
CA LEU A 144 -22.31 9.46 6.61
C LEU A 144 -21.20 8.95 5.70
N LEU A 145 -20.03 9.57 5.75
CA LEU A 145 -18.84 9.10 5.08
C LEU A 145 -17.79 8.69 6.13
N ALA A 146 -17.32 7.46 6.02
CA ALA A 146 -16.27 6.95 6.89
C ALA A 146 -14.91 7.57 6.53
N VAL A 147 -14.10 7.87 7.55
CA VAL A 147 -12.72 8.36 7.37
C VAL A 147 -11.76 7.62 8.31
N ASP A 148 -10.51 7.48 7.87
CA ASP A 148 -9.40 7.02 8.71
C ASP A 148 -8.73 8.17 9.49
N ALA A 149 -7.71 7.86 10.29
CA ALA A 149 -7.00 8.82 11.13
C ALA A 149 -6.28 9.94 10.33
N GLU A 150 -5.98 9.72 9.07
CA GLU A 150 -5.39 10.69 8.15
C GLU A 150 -6.46 11.52 7.40
N GLY A 151 -7.75 11.29 7.68
CA GLY A 151 -8.85 11.96 6.98
C GLY A 151 -9.05 11.45 5.54
N VAL A 152 -8.63 10.23 5.25
CA VAL A 152 -8.88 9.56 3.97
C VAL A 152 -10.29 8.99 3.98
N VAL A 153 -11.04 9.25 2.91
CA VAL A 153 -12.41 8.73 2.74
C VAL A 153 -12.37 7.23 2.51
N LEU A 154 -13.19 6.48 3.24
CA LEU A 154 -13.30 5.04 3.14
C LEU A 154 -14.60 4.62 2.46
N PRO A 155 -14.69 3.40 1.89
CA PRO A 155 -15.92 2.87 1.29
C PRO A 155 -17.05 2.82 2.32
N SER A 156 -18.00 3.73 2.22
CA SER A 156 -19.09 3.88 3.20
C SER A 156 -20.20 2.86 2.97
N GLU A 157 -20.25 2.23 1.82
CA GLU A 157 -21.14 1.13 1.47
C GLU A 157 -20.90 -0.15 2.29
N ASP A 158 -19.71 -0.30 2.86
CA ASP A 158 -19.37 -1.44 3.73
C ASP A 158 -19.91 -1.28 5.15
N PHE A 159 -20.50 -0.12 5.49
CA PHE A 159 -21.07 0.15 6.79
C PHE A 159 -22.59 0.06 6.78
N THR A 160 -23.13 -0.68 7.73
CA THR A 160 -24.56 -0.60 8.10
C THR A 160 -24.78 0.57 9.05
N ALA A 161 -26.04 0.97 9.25
CA ALA A 161 -26.37 1.99 10.24
C ALA A 161 -25.91 1.61 11.65
N GLU A 162 -25.93 0.31 11.99
CA GLU A 162 -25.49 -0.20 13.27
C GLU A 162 -23.96 -0.14 13.42
N SER A 163 -23.21 -0.61 12.41
CA SER A 163 -21.75 -0.56 12.44
C SER A 163 -21.23 0.88 12.39
N ALA A 164 -21.85 1.76 11.63
CA ALA A 164 -21.52 3.19 11.58
C ALA A 164 -21.73 3.88 12.93
N ALA A 165 -22.80 3.53 13.67
CA ALA A 165 -23.07 4.09 15.00
C ALA A 165 -22.03 3.72 16.07
N ALA A 166 -21.11 2.80 15.75
CA ALA A 166 -20.00 2.43 16.59
C ALA A 166 -18.89 3.48 16.63
N TYR A 167 -18.82 4.34 15.62
CA TYR A 167 -17.78 5.34 15.46
C TYR A 167 -18.26 6.74 15.84
N PRO A 168 -17.34 7.64 16.24
CA PRO A 168 -17.66 9.04 16.42
C PRO A 168 -18.34 9.64 15.19
N ARG A 169 -19.50 10.28 15.37
CA ARG A 169 -20.12 11.07 14.32
C ARG A 169 -19.51 12.47 14.35
N VAL A 170 -18.94 12.91 13.24
CA VAL A 170 -18.43 14.27 13.07
C VAL A 170 -19.51 15.12 12.42
N SER A 171 -19.95 16.18 13.09
CA SER A 171 -20.98 17.09 12.59
C SER A 171 -20.43 18.51 12.37
N GLY A 172 -21.17 19.29 11.57
CA GLY A 172 -20.81 20.70 11.29
C GLY A 172 -19.80 20.89 10.16
N ILE A 173 -19.37 19.83 9.49
CA ILE A 173 -18.50 19.94 8.31
C ILE A 173 -19.31 20.47 7.14
N GLN A 174 -18.82 21.55 6.51
CA GLN A 174 -19.48 22.21 5.38
C GLN A 174 -18.90 21.81 4.04
N SER A 175 -17.70 21.20 4.02
CA SER A 175 -17.03 20.76 2.82
C SER A 175 -17.50 19.36 2.39
N SER A 176 -17.32 19.07 1.11
CA SER A 176 -17.45 17.72 0.55
C SER A 176 -16.06 17.18 0.20
N PRO A 177 -15.85 15.86 0.19
CA PRO A 177 -14.57 15.30 -0.22
C PRO A 177 -14.23 15.69 -1.66
N VAL A 178 -12.94 15.97 -1.90
CA VAL A 178 -12.46 16.37 -3.24
C VAL A 178 -12.24 15.17 -4.18
N GLY A 179 -12.22 13.96 -3.63
CA GLY A 179 -11.96 12.73 -4.39
C GLY A 179 -12.91 11.59 -4.01
N VAL A 180 -12.64 10.43 -4.61
CA VAL A 180 -13.36 9.17 -4.33
C VAL A 180 -12.81 8.49 -3.07
N ALA A 181 -13.44 7.40 -2.63
CA ALA A 181 -12.92 6.53 -1.58
C ALA A 181 -11.45 6.15 -1.87
N GLY A 182 -10.61 6.16 -0.83
CA GLY A 182 -9.16 6.01 -0.92
C GLY A 182 -8.39 7.33 -1.06
N SER A 183 -9.09 8.48 -1.26
CA SER A 183 -8.47 9.80 -1.37
C SER A 183 -8.63 10.61 -0.08
N PRO A 184 -7.68 11.51 0.24
CA PRO A 184 -7.86 12.46 1.34
C PRO A 184 -9.10 13.33 1.13
N TRP A 185 -9.79 13.72 2.21
CA TRP A 185 -10.94 14.61 2.14
C TRP A 185 -10.63 15.96 1.50
N GLY A 186 -9.42 16.47 1.78
CA GLY A 186 -8.97 17.77 1.28
C GLY A 186 -9.31 18.96 2.18
N ASP A 187 -10.01 18.76 3.29
CA ASP A 187 -10.31 19.78 4.29
C ASP A 187 -9.52 19.53 5.58
N PRO A 188 -8.68 20.49 6.02
CA PRO A 188 -7.95 20.38 7.28
C PRO A 188 -8.85 20.14 8.50
N VAL A 189 -10.09 20.63 8.49
CA VAL A 189 -11.05 20.44 9.59
C VAL A 189 -11.40 18.96 9.73
N VAL A 190 -11.56 18.25 8.64
CA VAL A 190 -11.83 16.79 8.67
C VAL A 190 -10.62 16.01 9.16
N HIS A 191 -9.41 16.44 8.78
CA HIS A 191 -8.18 15.84 9.29
C HIS A 191 -8.04 16.05 10.81
N GLU A 192 -8.31 17.27 11.32
CA GLU A 192 -8.34 17.55 12.75
C GLU A 192 -9.38 16.67 13.49
N ALA A 193 -10.61 16.57 12.94
CA ALA A 193 -11.67 15.74 13.49
C ALA A 193 -11.26 14.27 13.58
N ALA A 194 -10.67 13.75 12.51
CA ALA A 194 -10.17 12.38 12.44
C ALA A 194 -9.06 12.12 13.47
N ALA A 195 -8.16 13.08 13.67
CA ALA A 195 -7.10 13.00 14.69
C ALA A 195 -7.68 12.99 16.12
N VAL A 196 -8.69 13.81 16.42
CA VAL A 196 -9.39 13.79 17.71
C VAL A 196 -10.14 12.48 17.90
N ALA A 197 -10.89 12.03 16.88
CA ALA A 197 -11.60 10.78 16.92
C ALA A 197 -10.67 9.58 17.15
N ALA A 198 -9.53 9.53 16.48
CA ALA A 198 -8.50 8.50 16.68
C ALA A 198 -7.91 8.54 18.10
N ALA A 199 -7.69 9.72 18.66
CA ALA A 199 -7.14 9.88 20.00
C ALA A 199 -8.12 9.44 21.11
N VAL A 200 -9.41 9.74 20.93
CA VAL A 200 -10.49 9.29 21.86
C VAL A 200 -10.83 7.83 21.60
N GLY A 201 -10.79 7.40 20.35
CA GLY A 201 -10.87 6.06 19.74
C GLY A 201 -11.68 5.02 20.49
N PRO A 202 -11.01 4.02 21.11
CA PRO A 202 -11.66 2.84 21.66
C PRO A 202 -12.67 3.16 22.77
N GLU A 203 -12.47 4.27 23.46
CA GLU A 203 -13.28 4.67 24.62
C GLU A 203 -14.56 5.43 24.25
N TRP A 204 -14.73 5.78 22.98
CA TRP A 204 -15.88 6.53 22.49
C TRP A 204 -17.23 5.92 22.96
N ARG A 205 -17.37 4.60 22.82
CA ARG A 205 -18.57 3.88 23.22
C ARG A 205 -18.76 3.83 24.74
N ASP A 206 -17.69 3.50 25.46
CA ASP A 206 -17.72 3.37 26.92
C ASP A 206 -18.02 4.70 27.61
N LEU A 207 -17.58 5.81 26.97
CA LEU A 207 -17.84 7.14 27.42
C LEU A 207 -19.26 7.65 27.05
N GLY A 208 -19.95 6.93 26.20
CA GLY A 208 -21.33 7.22 25.76
C GLY A 208 -21.45 8.45 24.85
N PHE A 209 -20.34 8.87 24.22
CA PHE A 209 -20.37 9.97 23.24
C PHE A 209 -21.08 9.59 21.96
N ARG A 210 -21.68 10.58 21.32
CA ARG A 210 -22.44 10.43 20.09
C ARG A 210 -21.96 11.32 18.97
N ASP A 211 -21.49 12.53 19.32
CA ASP A 211 -21.15 13.54 18.34
C ASP A 211 -19.83 14.22 18.69
N LEU A 212 -19.02 14.46 17.67
CA LEU A 212 -17.82 15.27 17.69
C LEU A 212 -18.08 16.49 16.81
N ARG A 213 -18.04 17.68 17.38
CA ARG A 213 -18.31 18.90 16.63
C ARG A 213 -17.26 19.96 16.87
N LEU A 214 -17.09 20.82 15.88
CA LEU A 214 -16.28 22.01 16.02
C LEU A 214 -17.13 23.12 16.60
N ALA A 215 -16.65 23.75 17.67
CA ALA A 215 -17.32 24.86 18.33
C ALA A 215 -16.37 26.03 18.56
N GLU A 216 -16.94 27.22 18.68
CA GLU A 216 -16.21 28.42 19.04
C GLU A 216 -16.57 28.79 20.50
N HIS A 217 -15.59 28.69 21.40
CA HIS A 217 -15.73 29.07 22.79
C HIS A 217 -14.79 30.23 23.12
N ALA A 218 -15.32 31.33 23.68
CA ALA A 218 -14.55 32.47 24.16
C ALA A 218 -13.48 32.96 23.16
N ALA A 219 -13.81 33.06 21.86
CA ALA A 219 -12.94 33.41 20.75
C ALA A 219 -11.85 32.34 20.41
N ARG A 220 -11.95 31.14 20.95
CA ARG A 220 -11.13 30.00 20.56
C ARG A 220 -11.98 28.94 19.87
N ARG A 221 -11.50 28.48 18.74
CA ARG A 221 -12.04 27.34 18.02
C ARG A 221 -11.52 26.05 18.68
N GLY A 222 -12.42 25.11 18.96
CA GLY A 222 -12.04 23.84 19.58
C GLY A 222 -13.06 22.74 19.31
N TRP A 223 -12.65 21.52 19.57
CA TRP A 223 -13.48 20.33 19.41
C TRP A 223 -14.29 20.05 20.66
N GLU A 224 -15.53 19.67 20.50
CA GLU A 224 -16.44 19.26 21.57
C GLU A 224 -16.92 17.85 21.36
N LEU A 225 -16.94 17.07 22.46
CA LEU A 225 -17.52 15.74 22.56
C LEU A 225 -18.90 15.87 23.20
N VAL A 226 -19.93 15.33 22.55
CA VAL A 226 -21.31 15.41 23.03
C VAL A 226 -21.83 14.00 23.28
N ASP A 227 -22.38 13.74 24.48
CA ASP A 227 -22.96 12.46 24.82
C ASP A 227 -24.45 12.35 24.48
N ALA A 228 -25.01 11.17 24.74
CA ALA A 228 -26.44 10.90 24.45
C ALA A 228 -27.40 11.73 25.32
N ALA A 229 -26.96 12.24 26.48
CA ALA A 229 -27.74 13.09 27.36
C ALA A 229 -27.59 14.58 27.02
N GLY A 230 -26.78 14.92 26.01
CA GLY A 230 -26.51 16.31 25.63
C GLY A 230 -25.40 16.98 26.48
N ARG A 231 -24.72 16.25 27.34
CA ARG A 231 -23.57 16.78 28.10
C ARG A 231 -22.40 17.01 27.17
N VAL A 232 -21.66 18.09 27.39
CA VAL A 232 -20.61 18.56 26.52
C VAL A 232 -19.26 18.55 27.23
N ILE A 233 -18.25 17.98 26.58
CA ILE A 233 -16.87 18.08 27.01
C ILE A 233 -16.11 18.87 25.96
N HIS A 234 -15.57 20.01 26.35
CA HIS A 234 -14.71 20.81 25.50
C HIS A 234 -13.31 20.18 25.49
N PHE A 235 -12.98 19.53 24.36
CA PHE A 235 -11.69 18.88 24.16
C PHE A 235 -10.60 19.90 23.79
N GLY A 236 -10.98 20.99 23.12
CA GLY A 236 -10.07 22.03 22.65
C GLY A 236 -9.43 21.70 21.31
N ALA A 237 -8.15 21.99 21.18
CA ALA A 237 -7.41 21.77 19.94
C ALA A 237 -7.23 20.28 19.61
N ALA A 238 -7.16 19.97 18.32
CA ALA A 238 -6.76 18.66 17.82
C ALA A 238 -5.31 18.33 18.24
N PRO A 239 -4.93 17.03 18.26
CA PRO A 239 -3.57 16.61 18.59
C PRO A 239 -2.52 17.33 17.75
N GLY A 240 -1.51 17.93 18.41
CA GLY A 240 -0.45 18.72 17.77
C GLY A 240 -0.82 20.16 17.45
N GLY A 241 -2.06 20.59 17.73
CA GLY A 241 -2.52 21.97 17.60
C GLY A 241 -2.73 22.67 18.94
N GLU A 242 -2.32 22.06 20.05
CA GLU A 242 -2.52 22.58 21.40
C GLU A 242 -1.84 23.94 21.59
N GLY A 243 -2.59 24.89 22.19
CA GLY A 243 -2.09 26.22 22.51
C GLY A 243 -1.19 26.23 23.75
N GLU A 244 -0.58 27.40 24.02
CA GLU A 244 0.23 27.59 25.22
C GLU A 244 -0.60 27.36 26.47
N GLY A 245 -0.16 26.45 27.36
CA GLY A 245 -0.85 26.10 28.59
C GLY A 245 -1.97 25.06 28.41
N GLU A 246 -2.32 24.68 27.20
CA GLU A 246 -3.29 23.63 26.96
C GLU A 246 -2.65 22.22 27.17
N PRO A 247 -3.30 21.30 27.93
CA PRO A 247 -2.79 19.96 28.12
C PRO A 247 -2.68 19.20 26.80
N ASN A 248 -1.64 18.37 26.66
CA ASN A 248 -1.50 17.50 25.50
C ASN A 248 -2.62 16.45 25.43
N VAL A 249 -2.77 15.83 24.26
CA VAL A 249 -3.81 14.82 23.99
C VAL A 249 -3.83 13.69 25.02
N ALA A 250 -2.66 13.19 25.46
CA ALA A 250 -2.59 12.09 26.42
C ALA A 250 -3.17 12.47 27.80
N ALA A 251 -2.87 13.69 28.25
CA ALA A 251 -3.44 14.25 29.48
C ALA A 251 -4.97 14.45 29.36
N LYS A 252 -5.44 14.99 28.21
CA LYS A 252 -6.88 15.14 27.94
C LYS A 252 -7.60 13.82 27.94
N VAL A 253 -7.08 12.79 27.29
CA VAL A 253 -7.68 11.43 27.24
C VAL A 253 -7.69 10.81 28.63
N THR A 254 -6.63 10.98 29.43
CA THR A 254 -6.61 10.50 30.82
C THR A 254 -7.71 11.15 31.68
N ARG A 255 -7.89 12.46 31.55
CA ARG A 255 -8.98 13.19 32.24
C ARG A 255 -10.35 12.78 31.74
N LEU A 256 -10.48 12.56 30.43
CA LEU A 256 -11.70 12.08 29.82
C LEU A 256 -12.15 10.73 30.42
N ARG A 257 -11.22 9.80 30.62
CA ARG A 257 -11.48 8.52 31.31
C ARG A 257 -11.94 8.70 32.75
N ALA A 258 -11.32 9.61 33.48
CA ALA A 258 -11.71 9.90 34.84
C ALA A 258 -13.13 10.49 34.91
N LEU A 259 -13.46 11.44 34.00
CA LEU A 259 -14.80 12.02 33.90
C LEU A 259 -15.86 10.98 33.52
N ALA A 260 -15.51 10.00 32.69
CA ALA A 260 -16.46 8.95 32.29
C ALA A 260 -16.78 8.01 33.43
N ALA A 261 -15.83 7.75 34.33
CA ALA A 261 -16.03 6.92 35.51
C ALA A 261 -16.83 7.62 36.63
N ASP A 262 -17.03 8.94 36.53
CA ASP A 262 -17.77 9.72 37.52
C ASP A 262 -19.30 9.70 37.20
N PRO A 263 -20.13 9.11 38.06
CA PRO A 263 -21.58 9.12 37.88
C PRO A 263 -22.19 10.53 38.00
N ASP A 264 -21.54 11.43 38.75
CA ASP A 264 -21.98 12.82 38.97
C ASP A 264 -21.31 13.81 37.99
N ARG A 265 -20.83 13.31 36.84
CA ARG A 265 -20.21 14.10 35.79
C ARG A 265 -21.02 15.35 35.46
N PRO A 266 -20.40 16.55 35.46
CA PRO A 266 -21.11 17.81 35.16
C PRO A 266 -21.62 17.82 33.70
N GLU A 267 -22.64 18.67 33.48
CA GLU A 267 -23.21 18.88 32.13
C GLU A 267 -22.19 19.46 31.16
N TRP A 268 -21.22 20.22 31.66
CA TRP A 268 -20.13 20.79 30.89
C TRP A 268 -18.79 20.60 31.58
N SER A 269 -17.78 20.26 30.82
CA SER A 269 -16.39 20.10 31.30
C SER A 269 -15.40 20.67 30.29
N ASP A 270 -14.29 21.23 30.78
CA ASP A 270 -13.22 21.77 29.94
C ASP A 270 -11.91 21.03 30.17
N LEU A 271 -11.36 20.45 29.11
CA LEU A 271 -10.08 19.75 29.11
C LEU A 271 -8.90 20.64 28.70
N THR A 272 -9.16 21.88 28.26
CA THR A 272 -8.10 22.82 27.84
C THR A 272 -7.40 23.46 28.99
N VAL A 273 -8.04 23.43 30.18
CA VAL A 273 -7.47 24.00 31.42
C VAL A 273 -6.72 22.91 32.19
N PRO A 274 -5.52 23.15 32.69
CA PRO A 274 -4.83 22.22 33.61
C PRO A 274 -5.70 21.84 34.80
N PRO A 275 -5.53 20.65 35.38
CA PRO A 275 -6.30 20.18 36.54
C PRO A 275 -6.02 21.02 37.80
#